data_a486245f8be1915d7e7392be55e7baa0
#
_entry.id   a486245f8be1915d7e7392be55e7baa0
#
_cell.length_a   1.000
_cell.length_b   1.000
_cell.length_c   1.000
_cell.angle_alpha   90.00
_cell.angle_beta   90.00
_cell.angle_gamma   90.00
#
_symmetry.space_group_name_H-M   'P 1'
#
loop_
_entity.id
_entity.type
_entity.pdbx_description
1 polymer ?
#
loop_
_entity_poly.entity_id
_entity_poly.type
_entity_poly.pdbx_seq_one_letter_code
_entity_poly.pdbx_strand_id
1 'polypeptide(L)'
;GHIFVDRSGPKKVLETIQQAKASLKDGVSLVVFPEGARTFTGHMGYFKKGAFQLADDLQLAVVPVTIDGSFEILPRTGKWIHRHRMILTIHDPIPPKGKGMENIKATMAEAYTAVESALPEKYKGMVKNEDQDR
;
A
#
# COMPACT_ATOMS: atom_id res chain seq x y z
N GLY A 1 4.80 12.25 -12.87
CA GLY A 1 3.91 11.51 -13.75
C GLY A 1 3.26 10.33 -13.02
N HIS A 2 2.13 9.87 -13.50
CA HIS A 2 1.47 8.69 -12.94
C HIS A 2 2.05 7.43 -13.59
N ILE A 3 2.47 6.45 -12.79
CA ILE A 3 2.86 5.14 -13.29
C ILE A 3 1.66 4.22 -13.12
N PHE A 4 1.06 3.80 -14.22
CA PHE A 4 -0.03 2.83 -14.20
C PHE A 4 0.54 1.42 -14.21
N VAL A 5 0.17 0.62 -13.21
CA VAL A 5 0.49 -0.82 -13.21
C VAL A 5 -0.51 -1.52 -14.13
N ASP A 6 -0.10 -1.77 -15.37
CA ASP A 6 -0.87 -2.62 -16.28
C ASP A 6 -0.66 -4.08 -15.89
N ARG A 7 -1.75 -4.72 -15.42
CA ARG A 7 -1.76 -6.13 -14.99
C ARG A 7 -2.09 -7.11 -16.10
N SER A 8 -2.14 -6.67 -17.36
CA SER A 8 -2.54 -7.51 -18.49
C SER A 8 -1.49 -8.54 -18.92
N GLY A 9 -0.33 -8.58 -18.24
CA GLY A 9 0.68 -9.61 -18.47
C GLY A 9 1.99 -9.36 -17.71
N PRO A 10 2.79 -10.44 -17.52
CA PRO A 10 4.04 -10.35 -16.74
C PRO A 10 5.06 -9.35 -17.34
N LYS A 11 5.10 -9.23 -18.64
CA LYS A 11 6.00 -8.30 -19.35
C LYS A 11 5.69 -6.84 -19.03
N LYS A 12 4.42 -6.47 -19.02
CA LYS A 12 3.98 -5.10 -18.71
C LYS A 12 4.19 -4.73 -17.25
N VAL A 13 4.02 -5.69 -16.34
CA VAL A 13 4.36 -5.51 -14.93
C VAL A 13 5.86 -5.22 -14.77
N LEU A 14 6.72 -5.96 -15.49
CA LEU A 14 8.16 -5.76 -15.45
C LEU A 14 8.57 -4.38 -15.97
N GLU A 15 8.00 -3.94 -17.10
CA GLU A 15 8.22 -2.60 -17.67
C GLU A 15 7.83 -1.50 -16.67
N THR A 16 6.68 -1.65 -16.01
CA THR A 16 6.22 -0.70 -14.97
C THR A 16 7.19 -0.64 -13.79
N ILE A 17 7.71 -1.79 -13.33
CA ILE A 17 8.72 -1.85 -12.27
C ILE A 17 10.01 -1.15 -12.68
N GLN A 18 10.46 -1.33 -13.92
CA GLN A 18 11.65 -0.67 -14.43
C GLN A 18 11.50 0.85 -14.52
N GLN A 19 10.33 1.33 -14.95
CA GLN A 19 10.01 2.77 -14.96
C GLN A 19 10.00 3.34 -13.53
N ALA A 20 9.38 2.63 -12.59
CA ALA A 20 9.38 3.02 -11.18
C ALA A 20 10.81 3.10 -10.62
N LYS A 21 11.66 2.11 -10.91
CA LYS A 21 13.07 2.09 -10.50
C LYS A 21 13.85 3.30 -11.04
N ALA A 22 13.64 3.66 -12.30
CA ALA A 22 14.28 4.82 -12.91
C ALA A 22 13.86 6.11 -12.20
N SER A 23 12.56 6.34 -12.04
CA SER A 23 12.02 7.53 -11.36
C SER A 23 12.52 7.66 -9.91
N LEU A 24 12.58 6.57 -9.17
CA LEU A 24 13.06 6.57 -7.78
C LEU A 24 14.57 6.90 -7.68
N LYS A 25 15.38 6.46 -8.66
CA LYS A 25 16.80 6.83 -8.75
C LYS A 25 16.99 8.32 -9.03
N ASP A 26 16.05 8.94 -9.73
CA ASP A 26 16.05 10.37 -10.02
C ASP A 26 15.51 11.22 -8.83
N GLY A 27 15.28 10.60 -7.67
CA GLY A 27 14.83 11.28 -6.45
C GLY A 27 13.31 11.50 -6.39
N VAL A 28 12.54 10.91 -7.28
CA VAL A 28 11.07 10.98 -7.24
C VAL A 28 10.53 9.99 -6.23
N SER A 29 9.60 10.42 -5.37
CA SER A 29 8.90 9.52 -4.45
C SER A 29 7.78 8.75 -5.16
N LEU A 30 7.56 7.51 -4.74
CA LEU A 30 6.49 6.66 -5.25
C LEU A 30 5.43 6.43 -4.16
N VAL A 31 4.17 6.74 -4.47
CA VAL A 31 3.03 6.38 -3.61
C VAL A 31 2.44 5.07 -4.10
N VAL A 32 2.27 4.12 -3.19
CA VAL A 32 1.73 2.79 -3.49
C VAL A 32 0.64 2.44 -2.50
N PHE A 33 -0.46 1.88 -2.99
CA PHE A 33 -1.51 1.27 -2.17
C PHE A 33 -1.28 -0.25 -2.10
N PRO A 34 -0.66 -0.76 -1.03
CA PRO A 34 -0.18 -2.14 -1.01
C PRO A 34 -1.30 -3.19 -0.93
N GLU A 35 -2.49 -2.81 -0.53
CA GLU A 35 -3.67 -3.68 -0.57
C GLU A 35 -4.09 -4.02 -2.01
N GLY A 36 -3.83 -3.13 -2.95
CA GLY A 36 -4.09 -3.31 -4.38
C GLY A 36 -5.57 -3.21 -4.78
N ALA A 37 -6.49 -3.05 -3.83
CA ALA A 37 -7.92 -2.83 -4.05
C ALA A 37 -8.52 -2.06 -2.87
N ARG A 38 -9.66 -1.42 -3.09
CA ARG A 38 -10.46 -0.83 -2.01
C ARG A 38 -11.11 -1.94 -1.19
N THR A 39 -11.21 -1.76 0.12
CA THR A 39 -11.90 -2.69 1.03
C THR A 39 -13.41 -2.68 0.81
N PHE A 40 -14.07 -3.82 1.09
CA PHE A 40 -15.54 -3.92 1.12
C PHE A 40 -16.12 -3.60 2.50
N THR A 41 -15.32 -3.76 3.55
CA THR A 41 -15.79 -3.73 4.94
C THR A 41 -15.25 -2.54 5.74
N GLY A 42 -14.30 -1.78 5.18
CA GLY A 42 -13.54 -0.77 5.87
C GLY A 42 -12.28 -1.30 6.58
N HIS A 43 -12.21 -2.62 6.82
CA HIS A 43 -11.02 -3.23 7.40
C HIS A 43 -9.87 -3.26 6.39
N MET A 44 -8.66 -3.11 6.89
CA MET A 44 -7.45 -3.20 6.08
C MET A 44 -7.22 -4.64 5.60
N GLY A 45 -6.91 -4.79 4.32
CA GLY A 45 -6.58 -6.08 3.73
C GLY A 45 -5.10 -6.43 3.84
N TYR A 46 -4.71 -7.59 3.31
CA TYR A 46 -3.31 -7.99 3.24
C TYR A 46 -2.50 -7.08 2.33
N PHE A 47 -1.30 -6.77 2.74
CA PHE A 47 -0.36 -6.04 1.89
C PHE A 47 0.28 -6.99 0.86
N LYS A 48 0.31 -6.55 -0.39
CA LYS A 48 1.01 -7.25 -1.47
C LYS A 48 2.50 -6.90 -1.44
N LYS A 49 3.35 -7.90 -1.57
CA LYS A 49 4.81 -7.76 -1.42
C LYS A 49 5.51 -6.87 -2.47
N GLY A 50 4.86 -6.60 -3.61
CA GLY A 50 5.51 -5.93 -4.75
C GLY A 50 6.15 -4.59 -4.45
N ALA A 51 5.46 -3.73 -3.67
CA ALA A 51 6.01 -2.44 -3.25
C ALA A 51 7.21 -2.60 -2.32
N PHE A 52 7.14 -3.54 -1.39
CA PHE A 52 8.21 -3.81 -0.42
C PHE A 52 9.41 -4.48 -1.09
N GLN A 53 9.19 -5.33 -2.09
CA GLN A 53 10.24 -5.88 -2.95
C GLN A 53 10.98 -4.76 -3.68
N LEU A 54 10.26 -3.79 -4.24
CA LEU A 54 10.87 -2.65 -4.91
C LEU A 54 11.71 -1.80 -3.95
N ALA A 55 11.21 -1.54 -2.75
CA ALA A 55 11.94 -0.82 -1.72
C ALA A 55 13.21 -1.57 -1.28
N ASP A 56 13.13 -2.89 -1.11
CA ASP A 56 14.26 -3.76 -0.79
C ASP A 56 15.32 -3.77 -1.90
N ASP A 57 14.91 -3.94 -3.16
CA ASP A 57 15.79 -3.95 -4.32
C ASP A 57 16.63 -2.66 -4.43
N LEU A 58 16.02 -1.52 -4.12
CA LEU A 58 16.62 -0.20 -4.24
C LEU A 58 17.14 0.35 -2.90
N GLN A 59 17.00 -0.40 -1.81
CA GLN A 59 17.38 0.01 -0.44
C GLN A 59 16.78 1.38 -0.07
N LEU A 60 15.49 1.53 -0.30
CA LEU A 60 14.73 2.74 0.01
C LEU A 60 13.96 2.61 1.32
N ALA A 61 13.84 3.72 2.03
CA ALA A 61 12.96 3.81 3.18
C ALA A 61 11.49 3.73 2.75
N VAL A 62 10.68 3.10 3.58
CA VAL A 62 9.21 3.02 3.42
C VAL A 62 8.58 3.95 4.44
N VAL A 63 7.74 4.87 4.00
CA VAL A 63 6.96 5.76 4.87
C VAL A 63 5.52 5.25 4.89
N PRO A 64 5.07 4.61 5.98
CA PRO A 64 3.68 4.20 6.09
C PRO A 64 2.76 5.42 6.24
N VAL A 65 1.61 5.38 5.60
CA VAL A 65 0.59 6.43 5.68
C VAL A 65 -0.77 5.79 5.89
N THR A 66 -1.46 6.17 6.95
CA THR A 66 -2.84 5.77 7.19
C THR A 66 -3.81 6.77 6.61
N ILE A 67 -4.81 6.29 5.88
CA ILE A 67 -5.93 7.10 5.38
C ILE A 67 -7.19 6.59 6.05
N ASP A 68 -7.70 7.34 7.03
CA ASP A 68 -8.96 7.05 7.70
C ASP A 68 -10.10 7.90 7.13
N GLY A 69 -11.30 7.35 7.04
CA GLY A 69 -12.51 8.02 6.53
C GLY A 69 -12.75 7.86 5.03
N SER A 70 -11.81 7.29 4.28
CA SER A 70 -11.99 7.09 2.84
C SER A 70 -13.09 6.10 2.49
N PHE A 71 -13.29 5.09 3.34
CA PHE A 71 -14.35 4.09 3.20
C PHE A 71 -15.74 4.72 3.36
N GLU A 72 -15.93 5.60 4.33
CA GLU A 72 -17.17 6.33 4.55
C GLU A 72 -17.48 7.32 3.43
N ILE A 73 -16.45 7.94 2.85
CA ILE A 73 -16.62 8.89 1.74
C ILE A 73 -17.10 8.18 0.48
N LEU A 74 -16.46 7.07 0.12
CA LEU A 74 -16.78 6.31 -1.08
C LEU A 74 -16.63 4.80 -0.85
N PRO A 75 -17.61 4.14 -0.22
CA PRO A 75 -17.63 2.69 -0.09
C PRO A 75 -17.48 2.00 -1.45
N ARG A 76 -16.82 0.85 -1.50
CA ARG A 76 -16.59 0.13 -2.77
C ARG A 76 -17.90 -0.24 -3.48
N THR A 77 -18.95 -0.51 -2.72
CA THR A 77 -20.29 -0.83 -3.22
C THR A 77 -21.16 0.40 -3.46
N GLY A 78 -20.70 1.57 -3.00
CA GLY A 78 -21.44 2.82 -3.13
C GLY A 78 -21.24 3.48 -4.49
N LYS A 79 -22.33 4.11 -5.00
CA LYS A 79 -22.30 4.91 -6.22
C LYS A 79 -22.21 6.42 -5.94
N TRP A 80 -22.37 6.81 -4.68
CA TRP A 80 -22.45 8.21 -4.26
C TRP A 80 -21.34 8.54 -3.29
N ILE A 81 -20.81 9.77 -3.41
CA ILE A 81 -19.82 10.32 -2.50
C ILE A 81 -20.57 10.90 -1.29
N HIS A 82 -20.16 10.46 -0.10
CA HIS A 82 -20.71 10.97 1.17
C HIS A 82 -19.77 12.00 1.80
N ARG A 83 -20.36 12.99 2.47
CA ARG A 83 -19.56 13.94 3.25
C ARG A 83 -19.08 13.27 4.52
N HIS A 84 -17.77 13.09 4.64
CA HIS A 84 -17.12 12.54 5.84
C HIS A 84 -15.77 13.21 6.05
N ARG A 85 -15.26 13.16 7.28
CA ARG A 85 -13.91 13.63 7.62
C ARG A 85 -12.91 12.60 7.15
N MET A 86 -11.84 13.04 6.49
CA MET A 86 -10.69 12.22 6.14
C MET A 86 -9.49 12.65 6.98
N ILE A 87 -8.81 11.68 7.59
CA ILE A 87 -7.61 11.90 8.39
C ILE A 87 -6.46 11.16 7.73
N LEU A 88 -5.38 11.90 7.49
CA LEU A 88 -4.13 11.36 6.98
C LEU A 88 -3.11 11.35 8.11
N THR A 89 -2.60 10.17 8.46
CA THR A 89 -1.54 10.02 9.47
C THR A 89 -0.28 9.51 8.79
N ILE A 90 0.78 10.31 8.83
CA ILE A 90 2.11 9.95 8.31
C ILE A 90 2.92 9.39 9.48
N HIS A 91 3.41 8.16 9.33
CA HIS A 91 4.20 7.47 10.32
C HIS A 91 5.71 7.66 10.10
N ASP A 92 6.49 7.27 11.09
CA ASP A 92 7.95 7.32 10.98
C ASP A 92 8.46 6.45 9.83
N PRO A 93 9.48 6.92 9.11
CA PRO A 93 10.09 6.14 8.05
C PRO A 93 10.70 4.84 8.57
N ILE A 94 10.43 3.74 7.90
CA ILE A 94 11.06 2.44 8.13
C ILE A 94 12.31 2.40 7.25
N PRO A 95 13.52 2.39 7.83
CA PRO A 95 14.75 2.35 7.05
C PRO A 95 14.93 0.99 6.35
N PRO A 96 15.71 0.92 5.27
CA PRO A 96 16.03 -0.35 4.64
C PRO A 96 16.78 -1.26 5.61
N LYS A 97 16.40 -2.53 5.65
CA LYS A 97 16.94 -3.54 6.59
C LYS A 97 17.99 -4.48 5.96
N GLY A 98 18.46 -4.16 4.77
CA GLY A 98 19.25 -5.03 3.92
C GLY A 98 18.39 -5.72 2.85
N LYS A 99 18.95 -6.66 2.10
CA LYS A 99 18.27 -7.33 0.99
C LYS A 99 17.83 -8.75 1.38
N GLY A 100 16.67 -9.13 0.92
CA GLY A 100 16.17 -10.49 1.02
C GLY A 100 14.76 -10.63 1.57
N MET A 101 14.18 -11.81 1.40
CA MET A 101 12.78 -12.08 1.72
C MET A 101 12.43 -11.84 3.18
N GLU A 102 13.34 -12.14 4.10
CA GLU A 102 13.10 -11.91 5.54
C GLU A 102 12.99 -10.41 5.86
N ASN A 103 13.82 -9.58 5.23
CA ASN A 103 13.77 -8.12 5.38
C ASN A 103 12.51 -7.53 4.75
N ILE A 104 12.09 -8.04 3.59
CA ILE A 104 10.82 -7.66 2.93
C ILE A 104 9.64 -7.95 3.84
N LYS A 105 9.57 -9.16 4.43
CA LYS A 105 8.51 -9.54 5.36
C LYS A 105 8.52 -8.68 6.63
N ALA A 106 9.69 -8.41 7.19
CA ALA A 106 9.84 -7.58 8.37
C ALA A 106 9.36 -6.14 8.12
N THR A 107 9.80 -5.52 7.01
CA THR A 107 9.36 -4.17 6.63
C THR A 107 7.85 -4.12 6.36
N MET A 108 7.32 -5.15 5.70
CA MET A 108 5.88 -5.26 5.41
C MET A 108 5.05 -5.37 6.69
N ALA A 109 5.48 -6.20 7.66
CA ALA A 109 4.81 -6.35 8.95
C ALA A 109 4.85 -5.08 9.78
N GLU A 110 5.98 -4.39 9.82
CA GLU A 110 6.16 -3.12 10.52
C GLU A 110 5.27 -2.03 9.91
N ALA A 111 5.26 -1.91 8.58
CA ALA A 111 4.39 -0.97 7.87
C ALA A 111 2.91 -1.27 8.10
N TYR A 112 2.51 -2.55 8.09
CA TYR A 112 1.15 -2.97 8.39
C TYR A 112 0.72 -2.52 9.79
N THR A 113 1.53 -2.83 10.80
CA THR A 113 1.28 -2.45 12.20
C THR A 113 1.19 -0.92 12.37
N ALA A 114 2.08 -0.18 11.72
CA ALA A 114 2.05 1.27 11.75
C ALA A 114 0.74 1.83 11.17
N VAL A 115 0.34 1.38 9.99
CA VAL A 115 -0.91 1.83 9.35
C VAL A 115 -2.12 1.46 10.18
N GLU A 116 -2.19 0.23 10.70
CA GLU A 116 -3.29 -0.25 11.54
C GLU A 116 -3.42 0.55 12.84
N SER A 117 -2.30 0.98 13.43
CA SER A 117 -2.28 1.69 14.72
C SER A 117 -3.12 2.97 14.73
N ALA A 118 -3.20 3.67 13.60
CA ALA A 118 -3.95 4.91 13.44
C ALA A 118 -5.37 4.74 12.88
N LEU A 119 -5.81 3.51 12.63
CA LEU A 119 -7.20 3.22 12.25
C LEU A 119 -8.11 3.22 13.49
N PRO A 120 -9.40 3.60 13.32
CA PRO A 120 -10.42 3.39 14.35
C PRO A 120 -10.52 1.92 14.76
N GLU A 121 -10.81 1.66 16.04
CA GLU A 121 -10.92 0.29 16.59
C GLU A 121 -11.87 -0.61 15.78
N LYS A 122 -12.97 -0.04 15.26
CA LYS A 122 -13.94 -0.77 14.43
C LYS A 122 -13.38 -1.30 13.11
N TYR A 123 -12.23 -0.81 12.66
CA TYR A 123 -11.56 -1.22 11.41
C TYR A 123 -10.23 -1.94 11.63
N LYS A 124 -9.81 -2.12 12.89
CA LYS A 124 -8.64 -2.93 13.22
C LYS A 124 -8.92 -4.43 13.08
N GLY A 125 -7.87 -5.17 12.81
CA GLY A 125 -7.93 -6.60 12.55
C GLY A 125 -8.22 -6.94 11.09
N MET A 126 -7.67 -8.07 10.67
CA MET A 126 -7.86 -8.56 9.30
C MET A 126 -9.20 -9.27 9.14
N VAL A 127 -10.00 -8.79 8.19
CA VAL A 127 -11.15 -9.53 7.68
C VAL A 127 -10.77 -10.05 6.29
N LYS A 128 -10.99 -11.34 6.03
CA LYS A 128 -10.82 -11.90 4.68
C LYS A 128 -11.77 -11.17 3.74
N ASN A 129 -11.21 -10.37 2.85
CA ASN A 129 -11.95 -9.85 1.72
C ASN A 129 -11.92 -10.91 0.62
N GLU A 130 -13.08 -11.39 0.20
CA GLU A 130 -13.24 -12.49 -0.77
C GLU A 130 -12.57 -12.23 -2.13
N ASP A 131 -12.17 -10.99 -2.42
CA ASP A 131 -11.51 -10.59 -3.67
C ASP A 131 -9.97 -10.61 -3.64
N GLN A 132 -9.34 -10.99 -2.53
CA GLN A 132 -7.86 -11.01 -2.46
C GLN A 132 -7.25 -12.26 -3.08
N ASP A 133 -8.06 -13.27 -3.40
CA ASP A 133 -7.66 -14.52 -4.04
C ASP A 133 -7.85 -14.53 -5.57
N ARG A 134 -8.25 -13.38 -6.16
CA ARG A 134 -8.45 -13.26 -7.62
C ARG A 134 -7.38 -12.43 -8.30
#